data_bbb8a913ef6f6e53ebd3fc5f907756c8
#
_entry.id   bbb8a913ef6f6e53ebd3fc5f907756c8
#
_cell.length_a   1.000
_cell.length_b   1.000
_cell.length_c   1.000
_cell.angle_alpha   90.00
_cell.angle_beta   90.00
_cell.angle_gamma   90.00
#
_symmetry.space_group_name_H-M   'P 1'
#
loop_
_entity.id
_entity.type
_entity.pdbx_description
1 polymer ?
#
loop_
_entity_poly.entity_id
_entity_poly.type
_entity_poly.pdbx_seq_one_letter_code
_entity_poly.pdbx_strand_id
1 'polypeptide(L)'
;MADTKYTPRLKDEYQARIRAVLTEKFGYTNPMQVPKLDKIVLNMGIGEAVADSKKATAALKDLAAIAGQKPVATKARNSIAGFKLREGMVIGGKVTLRGDQMYEFLDRLITIALPRVKDFRGLKGTSFDGRGNYAMGLKEHIVFPEINYDQIDQMWGMDIIVCTTAKTDEEAKALLTEFKFPFTN
;
A
#
# COMPACT_ATOMS: atom_id res chain seq x y z
N MET A 1 -3.07 26.87 24.54
CA MET A 1 -2.57 25.48 24.57
C MET A 1 -2.00 25.23 23.18
N ALA A 2 -0.73 24.88 23.06
CA ALA A 2 -0.14 24.58 21.75
C ALA A 2 -0.79 23.30 21.25
N ASP A 3 -1.49 23.36 20.10
CA ASP A 3 -1.94 22.18 19.40
C ASP A 3 -0.70 21.35 19.05
N THR A 4 -0.44 20.31 19.81
CA THR A 4 0.59 19.32 19.48
C THR A 4 0.10 18.63 18.20
N LYS A 5 0.62 19.11 17.07
CA LYS A 5 0.34 18.53 15.77
C LYS A 5 0.71 17.04 15.83
N TYR A 6 -0.27 16.18 15.71
CA TYR A 6 -0.07 14.74 15.69
C TYR A 6 0.92 14.36 14.59
N THR A 7 1.95 13.59 14.94
CA THR A 7 2.92 13.02 14.00
C THR A 7 2.83 11.49 14.06
N PRO A 8 2.76 10.81 12.90
CA PRO A 8 2.76 9.35 12.86
C PRO A 8 4.04 8.75 13.46
N ARG A 9 3.89 7.69 14.25
CA ARG A 9 5.00 7.00 14.92
C ARG A 9 6.13 6.63 13.96
N LEU A 10 5.83 6.04 12.81
CA LEU A 10 6.85 5.64 11.83
C LEU A 10 7.55 6.82 11.17
N LYS A 11 6.89 7.98 11.07
CA LYS A 11 7.52 9.21 10.57
C LYS A 11 8.57 9.74 11.54
N ASP A 12 8.25 9.72 12.85
CA ASP A 12 9.19 10.13 13.89
C ASP A 12 10.35 9.13 13.98
N GLU A 13 10.08 7.82 13.88
CA GLU A 13 11.12 6.78 13.87
C GLU A 13 12.06 6.92 12.66
N TYR A 14 11.52 7.28 11.49
CA TYR A 14 12.34 7.57 10.32
C TYR A 14 13.31 8.72 10.57
N GLN A 15 12.83 9.83 11.15
CA GLN A 15 13.66 11.01 11.41
C GLN A 15 14.68 10.78 12.52
N ALA A 16 14.29 10.11 13.60
CA ALA A 16 15.11 9.92 14.79
C ALA A 16 16.20 8.84 14.60
N ARG A 17 15.88 7.73 13.92
CA ARG A 17 16.74 6.55 13.86
C ARG A 17 17.09 6.10 12.45
N ILE A 18 16.09 5.83 11.61
CA ILE A 18 16.28 5.13 10.33
C ILE A 18 17.20 5.92 9.41
N ARG A 19 17.03 7.23 9.34
CA ARG A 19 17.85 8.11 8.51
C ARG A 19 19.34 8.03 8.87
N ALA A 20 19.68 7.99 10.15
CA ALA A 20 21.07 7.88 10.61
C ALA A 20 21.68 6.51 10.24
N VAL A 21 20.94 5.42 10.49
CA VAL A 21 21.35 4.05 10.16
C VAL A 21 21.62 3.88 8.67
N LEU A 22 20.73 4.39 7.81
CA LEU A 22 20.92 4.31 6.36
C LEU A 22 22.10 5.16 5.87
N THR A 23 22.31 6.33 6.46
CA THR A 23 23.46 7.18 6.15
C THR A 23 24.77 6.49 6.45
N GLU A 24 24.88 5.84 7.61
CA GLU A 24 26.07 5.08 8.00
C GLU A 24 26.28 3.84 7.11
N LYS A 25 25.21 3.09 6.84
CA LYS A 25 25.25 1.85 6.05
C LYS A 25 25.70 2.06 4.60
N PHE A 26 25.22 3.13 3.95
CA PHE A 26 25.50 3.39 2.53
C PHE A 26 26.49 4.55 2.30
N GLY A 27 26.96 5.21 3.34
CA GLY A 27 27.97 6.26 3.24
C GLY A 27 27.49 7.53 2.54
N TYR A 28 26.21 7.91 2.70
CA TYR A 28 25.68 9.12 2.05
C TYR A 28 26.33 10.38 2.62
N THR A 29 26.88 11.21 1.73
CA THR A 29 27.46 12.51 2.08
C THR A 29 26.41 13.61 2.22
N ASN A 30 25.31 13.51 1.44
CA ASN A 30 24.22 14.47 1.47
C ASN A 30 22.98 13.88 2.16
N PRO A 31 22.44 14.52 3.22
CA PRO A 31 21.23 14.07 3.89
C PRO A 31 20.00 13.95 2.99
N MET A 32 19.96 14.64 1.84
CA MET A 32 18.87 14.57 0.89
C MET A 32 18.94 13.35 -0.04
N GLN A 33 20.06 12.61 -0.07
CA GLN A 33 20.23 11.38 -0.83
C GLN A 33 19.64 10.17 -0.10
N VAL A 34 19.45 10.27 1.21
CA VAL A 34 18.94 9.16 2.04
C VAL A 34 17.56 8.74 1.52
N PRO A 35 17.36 7.45 1.22
CA PRO A 35 16.07 6.97 0.73
C PRO A 35 14.95 7.20 1.73
N LYS A 36 13.80 7.61 1.22
CA LYS A 36 12.56 7.82 2.00
C LYS A 36 11.35 7.25 1.27
N LEU A 37 10.27 7.06 1.98
CA LEU A 37 8.99 6.72 1.38
C LEU A 37 8.45 7.93 0.62
N ASP A 38 8.03 7.74 -0.63
CA ASP A 38 7.39 8.77 -1.46
C ASP A 38 5.87 8.67 -1.39
N LYS A 39 5.34 7.49 -1.69
CA LYS A 39 3.90 7.20 -1.71
C LYS A 39 3.63 5.73 -1.54
N ILE A 40 2.41 5.40 -1.10
CA ILE A 40 1.86 4.04 -1.18
C ILE A 40 0.65 4.09 -2.10
N VAL A 41 0.63 3.17 -3.05
CA VAL A 41 -0.49 3.04 -4.00
C VAL A 41 -1.23 1.76 -3.67
N LEU A 42 -2.52 1.90 -3.42
CA LEU A 42 -3.45 0.79 -3.24
C LEU A 42 -4.25 0.63 -4.52
N ASN A 43 -4.34 -0.58 -5.02
CA ASN A 43 -5.16 -0.91 -6.18
C ASN A 43 -6.03 -2.11 -5.89
N MET A 44 -7.29 -2.03 -6.28
CA MET A 44 -8.26 -3.12 -6.17
C MET A 44 -8.91 -3.35 -7.52
N GLY A 45 -8.63 -4.50 -8.13
CA GLY A 45 -9.23 -4.90 -9.40
C GLY A 45 -10.53 -5.66 -9.15
N ILE A 46 -11.62 -5.22 -9.81
CA ILE A 46 -12.96 -5.77 -9.62
C ILE A 46 -13.48 -6.21 -10.98
N GLY A 47 -13.01 -7.37 -11.45
CA GLY A 47 -13.43 -7.92 -12.75
C GLY A 47 -14.93 -8.21 -12.83
N GLU A 48 -15.55 -8.60 -11.73
CA GLU A 48 -16.98 -8.89 -11.64
C GLU A 48 -17.88 -7.65 -11.75
N ALA A 49 -17.31 -6.44 -11.61
CA ALA A 49 -18.03 -5.19 -11.81
C ALA A 49 -18.62 -5.04 -13.24
N VAL A 50 -18.10 -5.80 -14.19
CA VAL A 50 -18.64 -5.87 -15.55
C VAL A 50 -20.07 -6.46 -15.56
N ALA A 51 -20.34 -7.43 -14.70
CA ALA A 51 -21.65 -8.05 -14.56
C ALA A 51 -22.56 -7.26 -13.60
N ASP A 52 -22.01 -6.74 -12.52
CA ASP A 52 -22.76 -5.99 -11.50
C ASP A 52 -21.98 -4.76 -11.01
N SER A 53 -22.43 -3.59 -11.40
CA SER A 53 -21.83 -2.31 -11.02
C SER A 53 -21.92 -2.00 -9.51
N LYS A 54 -22.85 -2.63 -8.76
CA LYS A 54 -22.98 -2.46 -7.32
C LYS A 54 -21.74 -2.99 -6.61
N LYS A 55 -21.15 -4.09 -7.09
CA LYS A 55 -19.91 -4.67 -6.57
C LYS A 55 -18.74 -3.68 -6.62
N ALA A 56 -18.65 -2.91 -7.72
CA ALA A 56 -17.65 -1.84 -7.82
C ALA A 56 -17.83 -0.76 -6.76
N THR A 57 -19.08 -0.37 -6.51
CA THR A 57 -19.39 0.66 -5.51
C THR A 57 -19.08 0.17 -4.08
N ALA A 58 -19.41 -1.09 -3.76
CA ALA A 58 -19.09 -1.71 -2.48
C ALA A 58 -17.56 -1.77 -2.26
N ALA A 59 -16.81 -2.30 -3.22
CA ALA A 59 -15.36 -2.38 -3.12
C ALA A 59 -14.67 -1.01 -3.03
N LEU A 60 -15.19 0.02 -3.72
CA LEU A 60 -14.70 1.39 -3.56
C LEU A 60 -14.98 1.94 -2.15
N LYS A 61 -16.11 1.60 -1.55
CA LYS A 61 -16.42 1.97 -0.16
C LYS A 61 -15.45 1.32 0.81
N ASP A 62 -15.15 0.04 0.63
CA ASP A 62 -14.21 -0.71 1.47
C ASP A 62 -12.79 -0.15 1.32
N LEU A 63 -12.37 0.13 0.08
CA LEU A 63 -11.06 0.76 -0.17
C LEU A 63 -10.97 2.16 0.45
N ALA A 64 -12.07 2.92 0.47
CA ALA A 64 -12.12 4.22 1.15
C ALA A 64 -11.97 4.09 2.67
N ALA A 65 -12.60 3.07 3.27
CA ALA A 65 -12.48 2.79 4.71
C ALA A 65 -11.03 2.43 5.09
N ILE A 66 -10.39 1.55 4.32
CA ILE A 66 -8.98 1.14 4.53
C ILE A 66 -8.02 2.33 4.37
N ALA A 67 -8.20 3.11 3.32
CA ALA A 67 -7.29 4.20 2.97
C ALA A 67 -7.49 5.47 3.80
N GLY A 68 -8.68 5.66 4.38
CA GLY A 68 -9.08 6.94 5.00
C GLY A 68 -9.20 8.10 3.99
N GLN A 69 -9.21 7.78 2.70
CA GLN A 69 -9.25 8.73 1.60
C GLN A 69 -10.16 8.21 0.48
N LYS A 70 -10.87 9.11 -0.21
CA LYS A 70 -11.75 8.74 -1.32
C LYS A 70 -10.95 8.13 -2.48
N PRO A 71 -11.27 6.88 -2.91
CA PRO A 71 -10.61 6.24 -4.03
C PRO A 71 -11.05 6.84 -5.37
N VAL A 72 -10.16 6.72 -6.35
CA VAL A 72 -10.47 7.03 -7.75
C VAL A 72 -10.92 5.75 -8.44
N ALA A 73 -12.12 5.75 -9.02
CA ALA A 73 -12.62 4.64 -9.81
C ALA A 73 -11.80 4.50 -11.10
N THR A 74 -11.25 3.32 -11.34
CA THR A 74 -10.52 3.01 -12.57
C THR A 74 -11.49 2.49 -13.63
N LYS A 75 -11.45 3.11 -14.81
CA LYS A 75 -12.35 2.81 -15.92
C LYS A 75 -11.61 2.07 -17.04
N ALA A 76 -12.35 1.21 -17.74
CA ALA A 76 -11.84 0.55 -18.92
C ALA A 76 -11.52 1.57 -20.01
N ARG A 77 -10.37 1.43 -20.66
CA ARG A 77 -9.93 2.30 -21.76
C ARG A 77 -10.50 1.86 -23.11
N ASN A 78 -10.60 0.55 -23.33
CA ASN A 78 -11.05 -0.03 -24.59
C ASN A 78 -12.22 -1.00 -24.36
N SER A 79 -13.11 -1.11 -25.34
CA SER A 79 -14.16 -2.12 -25.36
C SER A 79 -13.60 -3.46 -25.84
N ILE A 80 -13.82 -4.54 -25.09
CA ILE A 80 -13.37 -5.90 -25.42
C ILE A 80 -14.58 -6.84 -25.34
N ALA A 81 -15.05 -7.31 -26.49
CA ALA A 81 -16.27 -8.14 -26.59
C ALA A 81 -16.12 -9.48 -25.83
N GLY A 82 -14.94 -10.12 -25.89
CA GLY A 82 -14.67 -11.39 -25.18
C GLY A 82 -14.84 -11.31 -23.68
N PHE A 83 -14.60 -10.16 -23.08
CA PHE A 83 -14.80 -9.92 -21.65
C PHE A 83 -16.10 -9.18 -21.32
N LYS A 84 -16.98 -8.97 -22.31
CA LYS A 84 -18.22 -8.18 -22.17
C LYS A 84 -17.97 -6.77 -21.59
N LEU A 85 -16.78 -6.21 -21.88
CA LEU A 85 -16.30 -4.94 -21.36
C LEU A 85 -16.57 -3.82 -22.38
N ARG A 86 -17.10 -2.69 -21.90
CA ARG A 86 -17.26 -1.46 -22.68
C ARG A 86 -16.36 -0.37 -22.13
N GLU A 87 -15.91 0.52 -23.01
CA GLU A 87 -15.17 1.72 -22.63
C GLU A 87 -15.95 2.54 -21.60
N GLY A 88 -15.23 3.06 -20.58
CA GLY A 88 -15.83 3.85 -19.52
C GLY A 88 -16.42 3.06 -18.36
N MET A 89 -16.57 1.74 -18.46
CA MET A 89 -17.03 0.91 -17.33
C MET A 89 -16.03 0.92 -16.19
N VAL A 90 -16.52 1.04 -14.94
CA VAL A 90 -15.69 0.96 -13.75
C VAL A 90 -15.30 -0.49 -13.50
N ILE A 91 -14.00 -0.77 -13.45
CA ILE A 91 -13.43 -2.11 -13.28
C ILE A 91 -12.51 -2.24 -12.06
N GLY A 92 -12.38 -1.18 -11.28
CA GLY A 92 -11.56 -1.19 -10.08
C GLY A 92 -11.49 0.15 -9.39
N GLY A 93 -10.64 0.22 -8.38
CA GLY A 93 -10.35 1.42 -7.62
C GLY A 93 -8.88 1.57 -7.27
N LYS A 94 -8.43 2.80 -7.18
CA LYS A 94 -7.05 3.14 -6.85
C LYS A 94 -7.02 4.28 -5.84
N VAL A 95 -6.11 4.17 -4.86
CA VAL A 95 -5.80 5.25 -3.91
C VAL A 95 -4.29 5.47 -3.89
N THR A 96 -3.87 6.72 -3.79
CA THR A 96 -2.47 7.08 -3.57
C THR A 96 -2.36 7.81 -2.25
N LEU A 97 -1.67 7.21 -1.29
CA LEU A 97 -1.42 7.76 0.03
C LEU A 97 -0.06 8.44 0.07
N ARG A 98 0.00 9.62 0.68
CA ARG A 98 1.23 10.41 0.88
C ARG A 98 1.26 11.04 2.27
N GLY A 99 2.45 11.47 2.68
CA GLY A 99 2.64 12.18 3.95
C GLY A 99 2.21 11.36 5.16
N ASP A 100 1.48 11.96 6.08
CA ASP A 100 1.13 11.35 7.36
C ASP A 100 0.21 10.12 7.19
N GLN A 101 -0.77 10.18 6.29
CA GLN A 101 -1.65 9.04 5.99
C GLN A 101 -0.90 7.83 5.44
N MET A 102 0.17 8.04 4.69
CA MET A 102 1.02 6.97 4.18
C MET A 102 1.73 6.23 5.34
N TYR A 103 2.30 6.96 6.30
CA TYR A 103 2.95 6.35 7.45
C TYR A 103 1.97 5.63 8.38
N GLU A 104 0.78 6.20 8.58
CA GLU A 104 -0.30 5.56 9.34
C GLU A 104 -0.77 4.25 8.70
N PHE A 105 -0.99 4.27 7.39
CA PHE A 105 -1.35 3.06 6.65
C PHE A 105 -0.25 2.00 6.75
N LEU A 106 1.02 2.40 6.60
CA LEU A 106 2.16 1.50 6.70
C LEU A 106 2.25 0.83 8.08
N ASP A 107 2.06 1.61 9.14
CA ASP A 107 2.06 1.10 10.51
C ASP A 107 0.95 0.06 10.72
N ARG A 108 -0.29 0.35 10.31
CA ARG A 108 -1.41 -0.60 10.37
C ARG A 108 -1.17 -1.85 9.53
N LEU A 109 -0.57 -1.69 8.35
CA LEU A 109 -0.23 -2.80 7.47
C LEU A 109 0.72 -3.78 8.18
N ILE A 110 1.82 -3.27 8.76
CA ILE A 110 2.86 -4.10 9.38
C ILE A 110 2.38 -4.70 10.70
N THR A 111 1.76 -3.90 11.55
CA THR A 111 1.43 -4.31 12.92
C THR A 111 0.13 -5.08 13.05
N ILE A 112 -0.84 -4.84 12.19
CA ILE A 112 -2.19 -5.40 12.32
C ILE A 112 -2.55 -6.28 11.13
N ALA A 113 -2.42 -5.78 9.89
CA ALA A 113 -2.94 -6.49 8.73
C ALA A 113 -2.10 -7.72 8.37
N LEU A 114 -0.78 -7.60 8.26
CA LEU A 114 0.08 -8.72 7.88
C LEU A 114 0.02 -9.91 8.86
N PRO A 115 0.01 -9.73 10.19
CA PRO A 115 -0.15 -10.85 11.12
C PRO A 115 -1.50 -11.57 11.03
N ARG A 116 -2.53 -10.89 10.50
CA ARG A 116 -3.86 -11.45 10.31
C ARG A 116 -4.02 -12.23 9.01
N VAL A 117 -3.07 -12.12 8.08
CA VAL A 117 -3.10 -12.89 6.83
C VAL A 117 -3.01 -14.37 7.14
N LYS A 118 -3.95 -15.15 6.60
CA LYS A 118 -3.95 -16.62 6.75
C LYS A 118 -2.67 -17.21 6.18
N ASP A 119 -2.03 -18.11 6.95
CA ASP A 119 -0.79 -18.79 6.58
C ASP A 119 0.37 -17.84 6.19
N PHE A 120 0.45 -16.70 6.86
CA PHE A 120 1.50 -15.72 6.61
C PHE A 120 2.88 -16.30 6.97
N ARG A 121 3.78 -16.36 5.99
CA ARG A 121 5.15 -16.84 6.16
C ARG A 121 6.21 -15.76 5.93
N GLY A 122 5.79 -14.52 5.81
CA GLY A 122 6.64 -13.38 5.47
C GLY A 122 6.50 -12.92 4.02
N LEU A 123 7.10 -11.80 3.71
CA LEU A 123 7.07 -11.16 2.40
C LEU A 123 8.29 -11.54 1.58
N LYS A 124 8.11 -11.70 0.27
CA LYS A 124 9.23 -12.01 -0.64
C LYS A 124 10.18 -10.82 -0.72
N GLY A 125 11.44 -11.04 -0.38
CA GLY A 125 12.49 -10.01 -0.47
C GLY A 125 12.96 -9.69 -1.89
N THR A 126 12.35 -10.27 -2.94
CA THR A 126 12.70 -10.10 -4.36
C THR A 126 11.62 -9.37 -5.18
N SER A 127 10.52 -8.93 -4.55
CA SER A 127 9.40 -8.28 -5.26
C SER A 127 9.64 -6.78 -5.47
N PHE A 128 10.85 -6.42 -5.89
CA PHE A 128 11.24 -5.06 -6.27
C PHE A 128 11.25 -4.91 -7.81
N ASP A 129 11.11 -3.68 -8.28
CA ASP A 129 11.02 -3.35 -9.71
C ASP A 129 12.36 -2.99 -10.38
N GLY A 130 13.49 -3.12 -9.69
CA GLY A 130 14.81 -2.67 -10.14
C GLY A 130 15.09 -1.17 -9.94
N ARG A 131 14.10 -0.43 -9.40
CA ARG A 131 14.19 1.02 -9.15
C ARG A 131 13.81 1.40 -7.71
N GLY A 132 13.86 0.42 -6.81
CA GLY A 132 13.58 0.64 -5.40
C GLY A 132 12.11 0.74 -5.00
N ASN A 133 11.17 0.35 -5.85
CA ASN A 133 9.77 0.22 -5.45
C ASN A 133 9.44 -1.23 -5.13
N TYR A 134 8.60 -1.44 -4.12
CA TYR A 134 8.20 -2.76 -3.65
C TYR A 134 6.72 -2.99 -3.90
N ALA A 135 6.37 -4.15 -4.45
CA ALA A 135 4.99 -4.52 -4.71
C ALA A 135 4.61 -5.82 -3.99
N MET A 136 3.43 -5.84 -3.39
CA MET A 136 2.85 -7.01 -2.76
C MET A 136 1.35 -7.11 -3.02
N GLY A 137 0.82 -8.32 -3.10
CA GLY A 137 -0.60 -8.60 -3.20
C GLY A 137 -1.15 -9.20 -1.92
N LEU A 138 -2.29 -8.72 -1.47
CA LEU A 138 -3.11 -9.35 -0.43
C LEU A 138 -4.29 -10.05 -1.11
N LYS A 139 -4.54 -11.30 -0.72
CA LYS A 139 -5.68 -12.08 -1.26
C LYS A 139 -7.02 -11.59 -0.73
N GLU A 140 -7.04 -11.11 0.50
CA GLU A 140 -8.25 -10.76 1.24
C GLU A 140 -8.07 -9.39 1.91
N HIS A 141 -8.94 -8.43 1.60
CA HIS A 141 -8.92 -7.10 2.21
C HIS A 141 -9.47 -7.08 3.64
N ILE A 142 -10.14 -8.16 4.06
CA ILE A 142 -10.72 -8.34 5.39
C ILE A 142 -9.67 -8.35 6.53
N VAL A 143 -8.39 -8.50 6.20
CA VAL A 143 -7.30 -8.44 7.20
C VAL A 143 -7.20 -7.07 7.88
N PHE A 144 -7.77 -6.04 7.26
CA PHE A 144 -7.83 -4.70 7.84
C PHE A 144 -8.98 -4.58 8.84
N PRO A 145 -8.72 -4.04 10.05
CA PRO A 145 -9.73 -3.94 11.12
C PRO A 145 -10.87 -2.97 10.81
N GLU A 146 -10.69 -2.07 9.85
CA GLU A 146 -11.69 -1.10 9.41
C GLU A 146 -12.84 -1.75 8.66
N ILE A 147 -12.66 -2.98 8.22
CA ILE A 147 -13.64 -3.72 7.44
C ILE A 147 -14.43 -4.65 8.36
N ASN A 148 -15.74 -4.48 8.36
CA ASN A 148 -16.65 -5.36 9.11
C ASN A 148 -17.07 -6.54 8.25
N TYR A 149 -16.77 -7.76 8.70
CA TYR A 149 -17.10 -9.01 8.01
C TYR A 149 -18.58 -9.14 7.64
N ASP A 150 -19.48 -8.71 8.52
CA ASP A 150 -20.93 -8.85 8.33
C ASP A 150 -21.49 -7.91 7.24
N GLN A 151 -20.72 -6.93 6.81
CA GLN A 151 -21.13 -5.91 5.82
C GLN A 151 -20.51 -6.09 4.44
N ILE A 152 -19.68 -7.13 4.27
CA ILE A 152 -18.98 -7.39 3.01
C ILE A 152 -19.85 -8.24 2.10
N ASP A 153 -20.07 -7.75 0.87
CA ASP A 153 -20.73 -8.55 -0.18
C ASP A 153 -19.81 -9.65 -0.71
N GLN A 154 -18.51 -9.36 -0.82
CA GLN A 154 -17.52 -10.27 -1.38
C GLN A 154 -16.09 -9.92 -0.91
N MET A 155 -15.24 -10.95 -0.80
CA MET A 155 -13.81 -10.76 -0.52
C MET A 155 -13.06 -10.36 -1.79
N TRP A 156 -12.28 -9.27 -1.69
CA TRP A 156 -11.49 -8.73 -2.78
C TRP A 156 -10.00 -8.83 -2.49
N GLY A 157 -9.24 -9.14 -3.53
CA GLY A 157 -7.79 -8.98 -3.50
C GLY A 157 -7.39 -7.53 -3.65
N MET A 158 -6.23 -7.16 -3.09
CA MET A 158 -5.69 -5.81 -3.17
C MET A 158 -4.20 -5.84 -3.42
N ASP A 159 -3.74 -5.00 -4.32
CA ASP A 159 -2.32 -4.76 -4.57
C ASP A 159 -1.85 -3.52 -3.81
N ILE A 160 -0.72 -3.65 -3.14
CA ILE A 160 -0.07 -2.58 -2.38
C ILE A 160 1.30 -2.35 -2.98
N ILE A 161 1.53 -1.14 -3.46
CA ILE A 161 2.80 -0.73 -4.04
C ILE A 161 3.40 0.36 -3.16
N VAL A 162 4.56 0.08 -2.58
CA VAL A 162 5.32 1.02 -1.77
C VAL A 162 6.40 1.64 -2.65
N CYS A 163 6.23 2.92 -3.00
CA CYS A 163 7.19 3.67 -3.77
C CYS A 163 8.17 4.40 -2.85
N THR A 164 9.46 4.24 -3.14
CA THR A 164 10.53 4.91 -2.40
C THR A 164 11.33 5.84 -3.31
N THR A 165 12.19 6.66 -2.73
CA THR A 165 13.15 7.49 -3.47
C THR A 165 14.51 6.81 -3.63
N ALA A 166 14.63 5.54 -3.22
CA ALA A 166 15.84 4.74 -3.43
C ALA A 166 16.16 4.60 -4.92
N LYS A 167 17.43 4.51 -5.24
CA LYS A 167 17.89 4.30 -6.63
C LYS A 167 18.04 2.80 -6.94
N THR A 168 18.33 2.00 -5.93
CA THR A 168 18.55 0.56 -6.04
C THR A 168 17.60 -0.22 -5.13
N ASP A 169 17.35 -1.47 -5.48
CA ASP A 169 16.51 -2.36 -4.69
C ASP A 169 17.13 -2.69 -3.32
N GLU A 170 18.47 -2.69 -3.23
CA GLU A 170 19.18 -2.92 -1.98
C GLU A 170 18.95 -1.79 -0.98
N GLU A 171 19.01 -0.53 -1.43
CA GLU A 171 18.69 0.63 -0.62
C GLU A 171 17.24 0.60 -0.14
N ALA A 172 16.30 0.29 -1.04
CA ALA A 172 14.88 0.16 -0.72
C ALA A 172 14.61 -0.98 0.26
N LYS A 173 15.23 -2.14 0.06
CA LYS A 173 15.11 -3.29 0.96
C LYS A 173 15.64 -2.93 2.37
N ALA A 174 16.79 -2.25 2.45
CA ALA A 174 17.32 -1.79 3.72
C ALA A 174 16.36 -0.81 4.41
N LEU A 175 15.81 0.16 3.69
CA LEU A 175 14.81 1.10 4.22
C LEU A 175 13.59 0.36 4.77
N LEU A 176 13.00 -0.56 4.01
CA LEU A 176 11.82 -1.30 4.43
C LEU A 176 12.12 -2.26 5.61
N THR A 177 13.32 -2.84 5.66
CA THR A 177 13.76 -3.67 6.80
C THR A 177 13.83 -2.83 8.09
N GLU A 178 14.32 -1.59 8.01
CA GLU A 178 14.34 -0.68 9.17
C GLU A 178 12.92 -0.29 9.63
N PHE A 179 11.93 -0.26 8.72
CA PHE A 179 10.51 -0.14 9.05
C PHE A 179 9.89 -1.46 9.55
N LYS A 180 10.69 -2.51 9.78
CA LYS A 180 10.26 -3.82 10.28
C LYS A 180 9.34 -4.58 9.33
N PHE A 181 9.52 -4.40 8.02
CA PHE A 181 8.86 -5.28 7.06
C PHE A 181 9.29 -6.73 7.29
N PRO A 182 8.35 -7.67 7.42
CA PRO A 182 8.64 -9.08 7.68
C PRO A 182 9.07 -9.81 6.40
N PHE A 183 10.27 -9.48 5.89
CA PHE A 183 10.83 -10.21 4.75
C PHE A 183 11.21 -11.64 5.14
N THR A 184 10.92 -12.59 4.27
CA THR A 184 11.49 -13.93 4.33
C THR A 184 12.92 -13.90 3.81
N ASN A 185 13.81 -14.58 4.50
CA ASN A 185 15.19 -14.80 4.06
C ASN A 185 15.24 -15.72 2.84
#